data_9e61e9acce2d55131cb5a79a46ded90b
#
_entry.id   9e61e9acce2d55131cb5a79a46ded90b
#
_cell.length_a   1.000
_cell.length_b   1.000
_cell.length_c   1.000
_cell.angle_alpha   90.00
_cell.angle_beta   90.00
_cell.angle_gamma   90.00
#
_symmetry.space_group_name_H-M   'P 1'
#
loop_
_entity.id
_entity.type
_entity.pdbx_description
1 polymer ?
#
loop_
_entity_poly.entity_id
_entity_poly.type
_entity_poly.pdbx_seq_one_letter_code
_entity_poly.pdbx_strand_id
1 'polypeptide(L)'
;MIQYKILYVDEVESERNRFLRYIHKNDDEKEFLTEALEPDAELEKFLEKILNDNYDAIITDHKLSEANPLIQYDGLELVEAILKSRIDFPCFVLTSFDDDAVRDGDDVNIVYIKGLMTNEEGHLAKFIYKIKNQIKHHRKKIEKAKIELEELIKKEYLDALDEARLLELDTYIEKTTNVKISIPPQLKSLSNLSELHKMIDNTEQLLANIREKKDVK
;
A
#
# COMPACT_ATOMS: atom_id res chain seq x y z
N MET A 1 18.35 7.27 4.73
CA MET A 1 17.67 6.30 5.62
C MET A 1 16.33 6.01 4.97
N ILE A 2 15.96 4.75 4.76
CA ILE A 2 14.67 4.40 4.14
C ILE A 2 13.61 4.57 5.23
N GLN A 3 12.63 5.45 5.01
CA GLN A 3 11.48 5.59 5.89
C GLN A 3 10.26 4.88 5.28
N TYR A 4 9.48 4.21 6.13
CA TYR A 4 8.21 3.59 5.79
C TYR A 4 7.07 4.44 6.36
N LYS A 5 6.23 5.00 5.50
CA LYS A 5 5.06 5.76 5.93
C LYS A 5 3.90 4.80 6.17
N ILE A 6 3.45 4.69 7.42
CA ILE A 6 2.36 3.80 7.81
C ILE A 6 1.18 4.58 8.38
N LEU A 7 -0.03 4.13 8.08
CA LEU A 7 -1.26 4.67 8.62
C LEU A 7 -1.86 3.69 9.62
N TYR A 8 -2.30 4.20 10.76
CA TYR A 8 -3.18 3.49 11.68
C TYR A 8 -4.57 4.12 11.69
N VAL A 9 -5.61 3.30 11.58
CA VAL A 9 -7.01 3.74 11.56
C VAL A 9 -7.74 3.11 12.74
N ASP A 10 -8.31 3.94 13.58
CA ASP A 10 -9.07 3.51 14.75
C ASP A 10 -10.00 4.68 15.17
N GLU A 11 -11.25 4.43 15.54
CA GLU A 11 -12.21 5.47 15.95
C GLU A 11 -11.90 5.99 17.35
N VAL A 12 -11.19 5.21 18.19
CA VAL A 12 -10.87 5.54 19.57
C VAL A 12 -9.54 6.27 19.68
N GLU A 13 -9.55 7.54 20.12
CA GLU A 13 -8.34 8.36 20.24
C GLU A 13 -7.28 7.75 21.16
N SER A 14 -7.70 7.13 22.26
CA SER A 14 -6.76 6.49 23.19
C SER A 14 -6.01 5.32 22.54
N GLU A 15 -6.66 4.54 21.65
CA GLU A 15 -6.05 3.46 20.92
C GLU A 15 -5.11 4.00 19.83
N ARG A 16 -5.49 5.06 19.12
CA ARG A 16 -4.59 5.75 18.19
C ARG A 16 -3.29 6.20 18.88
N ASN A 17 -3.43 6.85 20.03
CA ASN A 17 -2.30 7.29 20.85
C ASN A 17 -1.47 6.12 21.41
N ARG A 18 -2.10 4.99 21.73
CA ARG A 18 -1.44 3.76 22.18
C ARG A 18 -0.60 3.15 21.06
N PHE A 19 -1.14 3.08 19.85
CA PHE A 19 -0.43 2.57 18.69
C PHE A 19 0.79 3.44 18.35
N LEU A 20 0.65 4.77 18.35
CA LEU A 20 1.77 5.69 18.10
C LEU A 20 2.89 5.50 19.14
N ARG A 21 2.55 5.38 20.43
CA ARG A 21 3.54 5.09 21.47
C ARG A 21 4.19 3.71 21.31
N TYR A 22 3.41 2.73 20.87
CA TYR A 22 3.91 1.39 20.58
C TYR A 22 4.98 1.41 19.48
N ILE A 23 4.71 2.02 18.34
CA ILE A 23 5.68 2.16 17.27
C ILE A 23 6.93 2.92 17.76
N HIS A 24 6.73 4.10 18.37
CA HIS A 24 7.84 4.91 18.85
C HIS A 24 8.78 4.17 19.82
N LYS A 25 8.22 3.32 20.68
CA LYS A 25 8.99 2.54 21.65
C LYS A 25 9.78 1.40 21.03
N ASN A 26 9.30 0.83 19.92
CA ASN A 26 9.84 -0.39 19.33
C ASN A 26 10.50 -0.19 17.96
N ASP A 27 10.56 1.06 17.48
CA ASP A 27 11.25 1.46 16.24
C ASP A 27 12.61 2.06 16.57
N ASP A 28 13.54 1.22 17.01
CA ASP A 28 14.90 1.64 17.42
C ASP A 28 15.67 2.31 16.28
N GLU A 29 15.40 1.88 15.03
CA GLU A 29 16.07 2.38 13.84
C GLU A 29 15.41 3.65 13.25
N LYS A 30 14.30 4.10 13.83
CA LYS A 30 13.48 5.25 13.37
C LYS A 30 13.15 5.17 11.89
N GLU A 31 12.74 3.99 11.44
CA GLU A 31 12.41 3.71 10.06
C GLU A 31 10.93 4.02 9.71
N PHE A 32 10.07 4.16 10.73
CA PHE A 32 8.65 4.40 10.52
C PHE A 32 8.25 5.86 10.74
N LEU A 33 7.56 6.41 9.74
CA LEU A 33 6.77 7.61 9.87
C LEU A 33 5.30 7.18 10.02
N THR A 34 4.76 7.34 11.24
CA THR A 34 3.43 6.82 11.58
C THR A 34 2.44 7.93 11.72
N GLU A 35 1.35 7.83 10.98
CA GLU A 35 0.16 8.66 11.13
C GLU A 35 -0.98 7.83 11.72
N ALA A 36 -1.85 8.45 12.51
CA ALA A 36 -3.04 7.83 13.04
C ALA A 36 -4.25 8.71 12.74
N LEU A 37 -5.28 8.13 12.13
CA LEU A 37 -6.48 8.84 11.71
C LEU A 37 -7.74 8.20 12.30
N GLU A 38 -8.71 9.06 12.60
CA GLU A 38 -10.08 8.65 12.80
C GLU A 38 -10.71 8.32 11.43
N PRO A 39 -11.49 7.22 11.31
CA PRO A 39 -12.19 6.90 10.08
C PRO A 39 -13.27 7.95 9.77
N ASP A 40 -13.47 8.24 8.48
CA ASP A 40 -14.57 9.09 8.02
C ASP A 40 -15.89 8.29 8.04
N ALA A 41 -17.03 8.96 8.20
CA ALA A 41 -18.35 8.29 8.14
C ALA A 41 -18.61 7.65 6.76
N GLU A 42 -18.07 8.22 5.68
CA GLU A 42 -18.24 7.73 4.32
C GLU A 42 -16.97 7.00 3.87
N LEU A 43 -17.08 5.70 3.63
CA LEU A 43 -15.96 4.83 3.22
C LEU A 43 -15.25 5.37 1.96
N GLU A 44 -16.01 5.81 0.94
CA GLU A 44 -15.45 6.28 -0.32
C GLU A 44 -14.60 7.53 -0.14
N LYS A 45 -15.03 8.48 0.68
CA LYS A 45 -14.25 9.69 0.99
C LYS A 45 -12.99 9.35 1.75
N PHE A 46 -13.11 8.44 2.72
CA PHE A 46 -11.96 8.02 3.50
C PHE A 46 -10.95 7.26 2.64
N LEU A 47 -11.43 6.38 1.76
CA LEU A 47 -10.61 5.66 0.79
C LEU A 47 -9.88 6.63 -0.15
N GLU A 48 -10.57 7.64 -0.69
CA GLU A 48 -9.94 8.66 -1.52
C GLU A 48 -8.82 9.40 -0.79
N LYS A 49 -9.05 9.78 0.46
CA LYS A 49 -8.04 10.42 1.32
C LYS A 49 -6.81 9.53 1.51
N ILE A 50 -7.02 8.24 1.83
CA ILE A 50 -5.95 7.27 2.03
C ILE A 50 -5.16 7.04 0.73
N LEU A 51 -5.86 6.88 -0.40
CA LEU A 51 -5.24 6.61 -1.69
C LEU A 51 -4.49 7.82 -2.27
N ASN A 52 -4.83 9.03 -1.86
CA ASN A 52 -4.11 10.24 -2.26
C ASN A 52 -2.77 10.42 -1.53
N ASP A 53 -2.61 9.76 -0.39
CA ASP A 53 -1.36 9.74 0.37
C ASP A 53 -0.48 8.53 0.00
N ASN A 54 0.84 8.71 0.14
CA ASN A 54 1.81 7.69 -0.21
C ASN A 54 2.16 6.83 1.01
N TYR A 55 1.18 6.11 1.56
CA TYR A 55 1.44 5.12 2.61
C TYR A 55 2.07 3.86 2.03
N ASP A 56 2.93 3.22 2.83
CA ASP A 56 3.55 1.93 2.53
C ASP A 56 2.78 0.75 3.12
N ALA A 57 2.03 1.00 4.18
CA ALA A 57 1.11 0.03 4.77
C ALA A 57 -0.02 0.73 5.51
N ILE A 58 -1.15 0.03 5.65
CA ILE A 58 -2.29 0.47 6.45
C ILE A 58 -2.59 -0.58 7.49
N ILE A 59 -2.77 -0.12 8.71
CA ILE A 59 -3.19 -0.91 9.86
C ILE A 59 -4.52 -0.33 10.33
N THR A 60 -5.54 -1.14 10.49
CA THR A 60 -6.85 -0.70 10.95
C THR A 60 -7.32 -1.51 12.14
N ASP A 61 -8.09 -0.89 13.02
CA ASP A 61 -8.91 -1.65 13.95
C ASP A 61 -10.00 -2.41 13.21
N HIS A 62 -10.42 -3.54 13.74
CA HIS A 62 -11.51 -4.33 13.17
C HIS A 62 -12.85 -3.60 13.31
N LYS A 63 -13.17 -3.15 14.52
CA LYS A 63 -14.47 -2.54 14.85
C LYS A 63 -14.40 -1.02 14.81
N LEU A 64 -14.60 -0.41 13.64
CA LEU A 64 -14.53 1.04 13.45
C LEU A 64 -15.83 1.78 13.83
N SER A 65 -16.91 1.05 14.09
CA SER A 65 -18.24 1.63 14.38
C SER A 65 -18.63 1.59 15.87
N GLU A 66 -17.80 1.01 16.75
CA GLU A 66 -18.16 0.85 18.18
C GLU A 66 -18.33 2.19 18.91
N ALA A 67 -17.41 3.14 18.69
CA ALA A 67 -17.47 4.46 19.34
C ALA A 67 -18.22 5.50 18.51
N ASN A 68 -18.40 5.28 17.20
CA ASN A 68 -19.06 6.23 16.30
C ASN A 68 -20.10 5.53 15.41
N PRO A 69 -21.40 5.56 15.76
CA PRO A 69 -22.46 4.91 15.00
C PRO A 69 -22.68 5.46 13.58
N LEU A 70 -22.07 6.59 13.23
CA LEU A 70 -22.15 7.16 11.89
C LEU A 70 -21.27 6.38 10.90
N ILE A 71 -20.29 5.65 11.40
CA ILE A 71 -19.42 4.78 10.59
C ILE A 71 -20.16 3.47 10.39
N GLN A 72 -20.45 3.12 9.13
CA GLN A 72 -21.23 1.93 8.76
C GLN A 72 -20.37 0.85 8.09
N TYR A 73 -19.08 0.87 8.30
CA TYR A 73 -18.13 -0.13 7.80
C TYR A 73 -17.14 -0.52 8.89
N ASP A 74 -16.56 -1.67 8.76
CA ASP A 74 -15.52 -2.19 9.63
C ASP A 74 -14.12 -2.13 9.00
N GLY A 75 -13.10 -2.59 9.73
CA GLY A 75 -11.73 -2.59 9.24
C GLY A 75 -11.50 -3.59 8.11
N LEU A 76 -12.25 -4.69 8.04
CA LEU A 76 -12.15 -5.65 6.94
C LEU A 76 -12.70 -5.03 5.65
N GLU A 77 -13.88 -4.41 5.70
CA GLU A 77 -14.46 -3.71 4.56
C GLU A 77 -13.57 -2.58 4.03
N LEU A 78 -12.90 -1.83 4.94
CA LEU A 78 -11.91 -0.83 4.56
C LEU A 78 -10.73 -1.47 3.84
N VAL A 79 -10.17 -2.57 4.36
CA VAL A 79 -9.05 -3.29 3.74
C VAL A 79 -9.44 -3.86 2.39
N GLU A 80 -10.63 -4.45 2.26
CA GLU A 80 -11.12 -4.94 0.97
C GLU A 80 -11.23 -3.81 -0.07
N ALA A 81 -11.76 -2.65 0.31
CA ALA A 81 -11.86 -1.49 -0.57
C ALA A 81 -10.47 -1.01 -1.04
N ILE A 82 -9.48 -1.01 -0.12
CA ILE A 82 -8.09 -0.68 -0.45
C ILE A 82 -7.50 -1.71 -1.43
N LEU A 83 -7.67 -3.00 -1.16
CA LEU A 83 -7.12 -4.07 -1.99
C LEU A 83 -7.78 -4.16 -3.38
N LYS A 84 -9.05 -3.76 -3.53
CA LYS A 84 -9.70 -3.58 -4.84
C LYS A 84 -9.03 -2.47 -5.66
N SER A 85 -8.52 -1.44 -5.00
CA SER A 85 -7.86 -0.28 -5.64
C SER A 85 -6.36 -0.47 -5.81
N ARG A 86 -5.70 -1.16 -4.86
CA ARG A 86 -4.26 -1.43 -4.83
C ARG A 86 -4.01 -2.92 -4.56
N ILE A 87 -3.71 -3.68 -5.60
CA ILE A 87 -3.45 -5.13 -5.49
C ILE A 87 -2.22 -5.38 -4.61
N ASP A 88 -2.29 -6.41 -3.77
CA ASP A 88 -1.18 -6.86 -2.89
C ASP A 88 -0.68 -5.78 -1.90
N PHE A 89 -1.42 -4.68 -1.71
CA PHE A 89 -0.99 -3.61 -0.82
C PHE A 89 -0.90 -4.11 0.64
N PRO A 90 0.15 -3.75 1.41
CA PRO A 90 0.29 -4.19 2.80
C PRO A 90 -0.81 -3.62 3.70
N CYS A 91 -1.78 -4.47 4.06
CA CYS A 91 -2.85 -4.15 4.99
C CYS A 91 -2.85 -5.10 6.18
N PHE A 92 -3.25 -4.59 7.35
CA PHE A 92 -3.34 -5.36 8.60
C PHE A 92 -4.61 -4.93 9.35
N VAL A 93 -5.37 -5.91 9.83
CA VAL A 93 -6.52 -5.67 10.71
C VAL A 93 -6.14 -6.11 12.11
N LEU A 94 -6.31 -5.22 13.09
CA LEU A 94 -6.11 -5.53 14.49
C LEU A 94 -7.45 -5.84 15.15
N THR A 95 -7.52 -6.94 15.86
CA THR A 95 -8.72 -7.35 16.58
C THR A 95 -8.41 -7.73 18.02
N SER A 96 -9.37 -7.53 18.92
CA SER A 96 -9.31 -8.11 20.26
C SER A 96 -9.56 -9.62 20.24
N PHE A 97 -9.14 -10.34 21.29
CA PHE A 97 -9.12 -11.82 21.33
C PHE A 97 -10.51 -12.46 21.15
N ASP A 98 -11.58 -11.71 21.45
CA ASP A 98 -12.96 -12.19 21.42
C ASP A 98 -13.72 -11.87 20.13
N ASP A 99 -13.06 -11.29 19.13
CA ASP A 99 -13.70 -10.84 17.90
C ASP A 99 -13.85 -11.97 16.87
N ASP A 100 -15.02 -12.01 16.22
CA ASP A 100 -15.35 -12.95 15.14
C ASP A 100 -14.56 -12.71 13.84
N ALA A 101 -13.80 -11.60 13.74
CA ALA A 101 -12.98 -11.25 12.57
C ALA A 101 -12.03 -12.35 12.09
N VAL A 102 -11.56 -13.22 13.02
CA VAL A 102 -10.73 -14.38 12.68
C VAL A 102 -11.55 -15.48 12.00
N ARG A 103 -12.89 -15.44 12.14
CA ARG A 103 -13.80 -16.43 11.54
C ARG A 103 -14.35 -15.99 10.19
N ASP A 104 -14.49 -14.68 9.98
CA ASP A 104 -15.18 -14.10 8.82
C ASP A 104 -14.21 -13.63 7.73
N GLY A 105 -12.90 -13.52 8.03
CA GLY A 105 -11.89 -13.09 7.06
C GLY A 105 -11.46 -14.21 6.12
N ASP A 106 -11.68 -14.05 4.83
CA ASP A 106 -11.24 -14.97 3.76
C ASP A 106 -9.70 -15.12 3.70
N ASP A 107 -8.94 -14.13 4.22
CA ASP A 107 -7.48 -14.18 4.29
C ASP A 107 -6.96 -13.98 5.70
N VAL A 108 -6.73 -15.10 6.39
CA VAL A 108 -6.19 -15.18 7.77
C VAL A 108 -4.82 -14.48 7.92
N ASN A 109 -4.14 -14.17 6.82
CA ASN A 109 -2.82 -13.53 6.86
C ASN A 109 -2.91 -12.01 7.12
N ILE A 110 -4.08 -11.42 7.01
CA ILE A 110 -4.31 -9.98 7.17
C ILE A 110 -4.73 -9.63 8.61
N VAL A 111 -5.36 -10.57 9.33
CA VAL A 111 -5.92 -10.32 10.67
C VAL A 111 -4.92 -10.64 11.77
N TYR A 112 -4.72 -9.70 12.69
CA TYR A 112 -3.79 -9.81 13.82
C TYR A 112 -4.45 -9.42 15.12
N ILE A 113 -4.11 -10.12 16.21
CA ILE A 113 -4.68 -9.89 17.52
C ILE A 113 -3.99 -8.68 18.18
N LYS A 114 -4.78 -7.71 18.69
CA LYS A 114 -4.29 -6.55 19.47
C LYS A 114 -3.42 -6.94 20.66
N GLY A 115 -3.62 -8.12 21.24
CA GLY A 115 -2.78 -8.70 22.29
C GLY A 115 -1.30 -8.82 21.93
N LEU A 116 -0.94 -8.84 20.63
CA LEU A 116 0.44 -8.79 20.18
C LEU A 116 1.13 -7.45 20.50
N MET A 117 0.36 -6.40 20.83
CA MET A 117 0.86 -5.09 21.23
C MET A 117 0.95 -4.93 22.76
N THR A 118 0.53 -5.91 23.55
CA THR A 118 0.61 -5.89 25.02
C THR A 118 1.82 -6.67 25.54
N ASN A 119 2.59 -6.02 26.32
CA ASN A 119 3.63 -6.28 27.34
C ASN A 119 4.35 -7.66 27.47
N GLU A 120 4.20 -8.62 26.61
CA GLU A 120 5.07 -9.80 26.65
C GLU A 120 6.30 -9.57 25.78
N GLU A 121 7.46 -9.47 26.42
CA GLU A 121 8.77 -9.33 25.80
C GLU A 121 8.96 -10.37 24.68
N GLY A 122 9.11 -9.90 23.44
CA GLY A 122 9.31 -10.74 22.26
C GLY A 122 8.16 -10.79 21.26
N HIS A 123 6.91 -10.50 21.62
CA HIS A 123 5.80 -10.41 20.66
C HIS A 123 5.72 -9.02 20.00
N LEU A 124 6.13 -8.00 20.72
CA LEU A 124 6.12 -6.59 20.28
C LEU A 124 7.03 -6.33 19.08
N ALA A 125 8.25 -6.80 19.14
CA ALA A 125 9.20 -6.70 18.01
C ALA A 125 8.74 -7.52 16.79
N LYS A 126 7.95 -8.59 17.00
CA LYS A 126 7.47 -9.43 15.91
C LYS A 126 6.46 -8.72 15.01
N PHE A 127 5.57 -7.88 15.55
CA PHE A 127 4.56 -7.20 14.73
C PHE A 127 5.18 -6.12 13.85
N ILE A 128 6.05 -5.26 14.41
CA ILE A 128 6.83 -4.29 13.62
C ILE A 128 7.65 -4.98 12.53
N TYR A 129 8.30 -6.09 12.87
CA TYR A 129 9.06 -6.89 11.91
C TYR A 129 8.17 -7.44 10.78
N LYS A 130 6.94 -7.89 11.09
CA LYS A 130 5.98 -8.34 10.08
C LYS A 130 5.57 -7.20 9.15
N ILE A 131 5.23 -6.01 9.69
CA ILE A 131 4.91 -4.83 8.88
C ILE A 131 6.07 -4.51 7.93
N LYS A 132 7.28 -4.40 8.45
CA LYS A 132 8.51 -4.11 7.68
C LYS A 132 8.73 -5.15 6.57
N ASN A 133 8.59 -6.43 6.88
CA ASN A 133 8.78 -7.49 5.89
C ASN A 133 7.72 -7.49 4.81
N GLN A 134 6.47 -7.25 5.16
CA GLN A 134 5.38 -7.17 4.17
C GLN A 134 5.58 -6.00 3.22
N ILE A 135 5.97 -4.82 3.75
CA ILE A 135 6.31 -3.66 2.91
C ILE A 135 7.49 -3.98 1.99
N LYS A 136 8.57 -4.56 2.53
CA LYS A 136 9.73 -4.96 1.72
C LYS A 136 9.36 -5.97 0.64
N HIS A 137 8.52 -6.95 0.97
CA HIS A 137 8.05 -7.96 0.03
C HIS A 137 7.23 -7.33 -1.10
N HIS A 138 6.29 -6.45 -0.76
CA HIS A 138 5.48 -5.70 -1.72
C HIS A 138 6.35 -4.86 -2.67
N ARG A 139 7.25 -4.03 -2.11
CA ARG A 139 8.20 -3.23 -2.91
C ARG A 139 9.05 -4.10 -3.84
N LYS A 140 9.54 -5.24 -3.34
CA LYS A 140 10.34 -6.19 -4.15
C LYS A 140 9.54 -6.83 -5.28
N LYS A 141 8.25 -7.13 -5.07
CA LYS A 141 7.36 -7.62 -6.14
C LYS A 141 7.21 -6.59 -7.25
N ILE A 142 6.94 -5.33 -6.89
CA ILE A 142 6.80 -4.22 -7.85
C ILE A 142 8.11 -4.03 -8.62
N GLU A 143 9.25 -4.01 -7.94
CA GLU A 143 10.55 -3.83 -8.57
C GLU A 143 10.87 -4.95 -9.56
N LYS A 144 10.61 -6.21 -9.19
CA LYS A 144 10.77 -7.33 -10.10
C LYS A 144 9.88 -7.20 -11.33
N ALA A 145 8.61 -6.79 -11.15
CA ALA A 145 7.69 -6.59 -12.26
C ALA A 145 8.17 -5.48 -13.20
N LYS A 146 8.73 -4.38 -12.66
CA LYS A 146 9.31 -3.29 -13.46
C LYS A 146 10.52 -3.75 -14.26
N ILE A 147 11.45 -4.47 -13.63
CA ILE A 147 12.64 -5.00 -14.32
C ILE A 147 12.23 -5.93 -15.45
N GLU A 148 11.32 -6.88 -15.21
CA GLU A 148 10.82 -7.81 -16.23
C GLU A 148 10.12 -7.06 -17.38
N LEU A 149 9.32 -6.03 -17.06
CA LEU A 149 8.68 -5.17 -18.05
C LEU A 149 9.71 -4.46 -18.94
N GLU A 150 10.75 -3.86 -18.32
CA GLU A 150 11.84 -3.21 -19.05
C GLU A 150 12.62 -4.17 -19.95
N GLU A 151 12.86 -5.41 -19.51
CA GLU A 151 13.51 -6.44 -20.31
C GLU A 151 12.67 -6.82 -21.54
N LEU A 152 11.34 -6.98 -21.37
CA LEU A 152 10.44 -7.24 -22.47
C LEU A 152 10.39 -6.10 -23.48
N ILE A 153 10.34 -4.85 -23.03
CA ILE A 153 10.32 -3.67 -23.89
C ILE A 153 11.59 -3.55 -24.75
N LYS A 154 12.74 -4.01 -24.24
CA LYS A 154 14.03 -3.96 -24.94
C LYS A 154 14.21 -5.06 -26.01
N LYS A 155 13.31 -6.05 -26.09
CA LYS A 155 13.36 -7.08 -27.12
C LYS A 155 13.06 -6.48 -28.50
N GLU A 156 13.85 -6.83 -29.48
CA GLU A 156 13.63 -6.41 -30.89
C GLU A 156 12.36 -7.05 -31.50
N TYR A 157 11.98 -8.21 -31.00
CA TYR A 157 10.79 -8.95 -31.44
C TYR A 157 10.07 -9.52 -30.21
N LEU A 158 8.78 -9.30 -30.15
CA LEU A 158 7.89 -9.88 -29.13
C LEU A 158 7.01 -10.94 -29.78
N ASP A 159 6.95 -12.11 -29.18
CA ASP A 159 5.94 -13.10 -29.54
C ASP A 159 4.62 -12.86 -28.79
N ALA A 160 3.58 -13.64 -29.09
CA ALA A 160 2.27 -13.46 -28.48
C ALA A 160 2.26 -13.69 -26.95
N LEU A 161 3.20 -14.50 -26.43
CA LEU A 161 3.34 -14.73 -24.98
C LEU A 161 4.03 -13.53 -24.31
N ASP A 162 5.08 -13.00 -24.95
CA ASP A 162 5.76 -11.78 -24.50
C ASP A 162 4.79 -10.60 -24.45
N GLU A 163 3.93 -10.46 -25.48
CA GLU A 163 2.90 -9.40 -25.53
C GLU A 163 1.88 -9.52 -24.40
N ALA A 164 1.36 -10.73 -24.16
CA ALA A 164 0.43 -10.99 -23.06
C ALA A 164 1.08 -10.70 -21.70
N ARG A 165 2.35 -11.11 -21.52
CA ARG A 165 3.10 -10.89 -20.29
C ARG A 165 3.38 -9.41 -20.04
N LEU A 166 3.73 -8.66 -21.08
CA LEU A 166 3.94 -7.22 -21.00
C LEU A 166 2.67 -6.50 -20.51
N LEU A 167 1.51 -6.86 -21.09
CA LEU A 167 0.22 -6.29 -20.67
C LEU A 167 -0.14 -6.65 -19.21
N GLU A 168 0.15 -7.87 -18.80
CA GLU A 168 -0.07 -8.35 -17.42
C GLU A 168 0.79 -7.56 -16.43
N LEU A 169 2.10 -7.42 -16.71
CA LEU A 169 3.04 -6.68 -15.86
C LEU A 169 2.68 -5.19 -15.75
N ASP A 170 2.38 -4.55 -16.88
CA ASP A 170 1.96 -3.16 -16.90
C ASP A 170 0.68 -2.94 -16.09
N THR A 171 -0.32 -3.81 -16.25
CA THR A 171 -1.56 -3.78 -15.48
C THR A 171 -1.31 -4.01 -13.98
N TYR A 172 -0.41 -4.93 -13.64
CA TYR A 172 -0.04 -5.19 -12.25
C TYR A 172 0.64 -3.98 -11.60
N ILE A 173 1.65 -3.40 -12.27
CA ILE A 173 2.37 -2.21 -11.80
C ILE A 173 1.39 -1.05 -11.59
N GLU A 174 0.53 -0.80 -12.56
CA GLU A 174 -0.49 0.26 -12.48
C GLU A 174 -1.42 0.08 -11.28
N LYS A 175 -1.94 -1.13 -11.09
CA LYS A 175 -2.84 -1.45 -9.96
C LYS A 175 -2.15 -1.48 -8.60
N THR A 176 -0.82 -1.61 -8.54
CA THR A 176 -0.08 -1.59 -7.28
C THR A 176 0.45 -0.21 -6.90
N THR A 177 0.69 0.69 -7.88
CA THR A 177 1.37 1.97 -7.67
C THR A 177 0.45 3.19 -7.53
N ASN A 178 -0.85 3.02 -7.31
CA ASN A 178 -1.79 4.12 -7.11
C ASN A 178 -1.88 5.11 -8.28
N VAL A 179 -1.92 4.60 -9.48
CA VAL A 179 -2.19 5.46 -10.63
C VAL A 179 -3.68 5.80 -10.64
N LYS A 180 -4.01 7.08 -10.45
CA LYS A 180 -5.40 7.59 -10.41
C LYS A 180 -6.21 7.28 -11.66
N ILE A 181 -5.56 6.96 -12.75
CA ILE A 181 -6.18 6.64 -14.04
C ILE A 181 -5.56 5.35 -14.54
N SER A 182 -6.25 4.24 -14.29
CA SER A 182 -5.91 2.96 -14.91
C SER A 182 -6.44 2.96 -16.34
N ILE A 183 -5.55 2.74 -17.30
CA ILE A 183 -5.94 2.59 -18.70
C ILE A 183 -6.51 1.18 -18.87
N PRO A 184 -7.75 1.04 -19.39
CA PRO A 184 -8.32 -0.29 -19.65
C PRO A 184 -7.37 -1.14 -20.53
N PRO A 185 -7.16 -2.43 -20.20
CA PRO A 185 -6.26 -3.31 -20.95
C PRO A 185 -6.55 -3.35 -22.46
N GLN A 186 -7.82 -3.18 -22.85
CA GLN A 186 -8.27 -3.14 -24.23
C GLN A 186 -7.74 -1.94 -25.03
N LEU A 187 -7.36 -0.86 -24.34
CA LEU A 187 -6.79 0.34 -24.95
C LEU A 187 -5.25 0.33 -24.94
N LYS A 188 -4.65 -0.63 -24.24
CA LYS A 188 -3.20 -0.83 -24.16
C LYS A 188 -2.74 -1.67 -25.35
N SER A 189 -2.80 -1.13 -26.59
CA SER A 189 -2.16 -1.79 -27.72
C SER A 189 -0.65 -1.59 -27.64
N LEU A 190 0.12 -2.57 -28.12
CA LEU A 190 1.60 -2.57 -28.11
C LEU A 190 2.21 -1.34 -28.76
N SER A 191 1.62 -0.88 -29.86
CA SER A 191 2.05 0.36 -30.52
C SER A 191 1.93 1.58 -29.59
N ASN A 192 0.84 1.65 -28.81
CA ASN A 192 0.60 2.76 -27.91
C ASN A 192 1.47 2.70 -26.64
N LEU A 193 1.77 1.49 -26.13
CA LEU A 193 2.65 1.30 -24.95
C LEU A 193 4.09 1.69 -25.28
N SER A 194 4.61 1.30 -26.42
CA SER A 194 5.96 1.70 -26.85
C SER A 194 6.09 3.21 -27.03
N GLU A 195 5.09 3.89 -27.58
CA GLU A 195 5.08 5.32 -27.73
C GLU A 195 4.91 6.04 -26.36
N LEU A 196 4.08 5.52 -25.49
CA LEU A 196 3.87 6.08 -24.14
C LEU A 196 5.16 5.99 -23.31
N HIS A 197 5.87 4.87 -23.33
CA HIS A 197 7.16 4.74 -22.64
C HIS A 197 8.20 5.71 -23.20
N LYS A 198 8.31 5.86 -24.50
CA LYS A 198 9.18 6.88 -25.11
C LYS A 198 8.83 8.30 -24.68
N MET A 199 7.54 8.60 -24.52
CA MET A 199 7.09 9.91 -24.03
C MET A 199 7.45 10.11 -22.55
N ILE A 200 7.32 9.07 -21.71
CA ILE A 200 7.71 9.11 -20.30
C ILE A 200 9.22 9.33 -20.18
N ASP A 201 10.04 8.54 -20.87
CA ASP A 201 11.50 8.68 -20.86
C ASP A 201 11.94 10.09 -21.31
N ASN A 202 11.34 10.61 -22.38
CA ASN A 202 11.61 11.95 -22.85
C ASN A 202 11.20 13.03 -21.81
N THR A 203 10.11 12.83 -21.12
CA THR A 203 9.61 13.76 -20.09
C THR A 203 10.52 13.72 -18.86
N GLU A 204 10.98 12.55 -18.43
CA GLU A 204 11.94 12.42 -17.32
C GLU A 204 13.29 13.05 -17.66
N GLN A 205 13.79 12.87 -18.89
CA GLN A 205 15.01 13.53 -19.37
C GLN A 205 14.86 15.06 -19.38
N LEU A 206 13.71 15.59 -19.84
CA LEU A 206 13.43 17.02 -19.82
C LEU A 206 13.37 17.57 -18.40
N LEU A 207 12.74 16.84 -17.46
CA LEU A 207 12.71 17.22 -16.06
C LEU A 207 14.08 17.20 -15.41
N ALA A 208 14.92 16.21 -15.71
CA ALA A 208 16.30 16.15 -15.24
C ALA A 208 17.11 17.36 -15.74
N ASN A 209 17.02 17.68 -17.03
CA ASN A 209 17.67 18.85 -17.63
C ASN A 209 17.20 20.21 -17.06
N ILE A 210 15.92 20.31 -16.68
CA ILE A 210 15.37 21.51 -16.03
C ILE A 210 15.87 21.63 -14.59
N ARG A 211 16.01 20.51 -13.85
CA ARG A 211 16.56 20.51 -12.49
C ARG A 211 18.03 20.92 -12.49
N GLU A 212 18.84 20.32 -13.35
CA GLU A 212 20.26 20.71 -13.50
C GLU A 212 20.44 22.20 -13.83
N LYS A 213 19.58 22.78 -14.67
CA LYS A 213 19.63 24.21 -14.97
C LYS A 213 19.15 25.13 -13.85
N LYS A 214 18.37 24.63 -12.89
CA LYS A 214 17.97 25.38 -11.70
C LYS A 214 19.04 25.40 -10.61
N ASP A 215 19.84 24.33 -10.52
CA ASP A 215 20.90 24.21 -9.51
C ASP A 215 22.19 24.97 -9.91
N VAL A 216 22.26 25.53 -11.12
CA VAL A 216 23.39 26.33 -11.65
C VAL A 216 23.14 27.86 -11.55
N LYS A 217 22.03 28.30 -10.91
CA LYS A 217 21.77 29.71 -10.61
C LYS A 217 21.71 29.92 -9.10
#